data_967f232d94ebbe565843f1f92976cbad
#
_entry.id   967f232d94ebbe565843f1f92976cbad
#
_cell.length_a   1.000
_cell.length_b   1.000
_cell.length_c   1.000
_cell.angle_alpha   90.00
_cell.angle_beta   90.00
_cell.angle_gamma   90.00
#
_symmetry.space_group_name_H-M   'P 1'
#
loop_
_entity.id
_entity.type
_entity.pdbx_description
1 polymer ?
#
loop_
_entity_poly.entity_id
_entity_poly.type
_entity_poly.pdbx_seq_one_letter_code
_entity_poly.pdbx_strand_id
1 'polypeptide(L)'
;MNAKMNSKEKARSAGGAAKQATGCDTAGQQSHKQKYSTARQRKTSIYDLLPVGAENAVSRRQLSAITGIPDRQLRRRIAEDRKAGLLILSSTAEVGGGYFRPADTQELRRWVAMMTAHTNATLAVIRAAQEALAAAEGGGNDG
;
A
#
# COMPACT_ATOMS: atom_id res chain seq x y z
N MET A 1 -56.36 19.21 -4.44
CA MET A 1 -57.41 18.91 -3.38
C MET A 1 -56.67 18.28 -2.23
N ASN A 2 -56.48 19.06 -1.23
CA ASN A 2 -56.83 18.86 0.20
C ASN A 2 -55.95 17.83 0.91
N ALA A 3 -55.11 18.33 1.73
CA ALA A 3 -55.31 18.99 3.04
C ALA A 3 -55.16 17.99 4.18
N LYS A 4 -54.27 18.31 5.02
CA LYS A 4 -54.34 18.78 6.42
C LYS A 4 -54.05 17.68 7.44
N MET A 5 -53.01 17.95 8.21
CA MET A 5 -53.07 18.50 9.60
C MET A 5 -53.35 17.41 10.64
N ASN A 6 -52.62 17.33 11.65
CA ASN A 6 -52.36 18.06 12.90
C ASN A 6 -52.31 17.02 14.00
N SER A 7 -51.66 17.00 15.02
CA SER A 7 -51.38 17.81 16.18
C SER A 7 -50.74 16.90 17.24
N LYS A 8 -49.74 17.40 17.88
CA LYS A 8 -49.58 17.76 19.29
C LYS A 8 -50.41 17.00 20.32
N GLU A 9 -49.68 16.39 21.29
CA GLU A 9 -49.92 16.55 22.74
C GLU A 9 -48.84 15.80 23.49
N LYS A 10 -48.01 16.30 24.23
CA LYS A 10 -47.83 17.01 25.49
C LYS A 10 -48.62 16.41 26.67
N ALA A 11 -47.93 15.63 27.50
CA ALA A 11 -48.25 15.52 28.90
C ALA A 11 -47.02 15.34 29.79
N ARG A 12 -46.91 16.26 30.71
CA ARG A 12 -45.99 16.32 31.85
C ARG A 12 -46.52 15.47 32.99
N SER A 13 -45.58 14.93 33.83
CA SER A 13 -45.68 14.95 35.30
C SER A 13 -44.53 14.14 35.85
N ALA A 14 -43.56 14.66 36.51
CA ALA A 14 -43.46 15.20 37.85
C ALA A 14 -43.47 14.11 38.94
N GLY A 15 -42.36 14.05 39.65
CA GLY A 15 -42.43 13.76 41.07
C GLY A 15 -41.51 12.64 41.57
N GLY A 16 -40.63 12.97 42.47
CA GLY A 16 -40.24 12.11 43.52
C GLY A 16 -38.74 12.10 43.91
N ALA A 17 -38.36 13.00 44.78
CA ALA A 17 -37.08 13.08 45.46
C ALA A 17 -36.86 11.95 46.43
N ALA A 18 -35.61 11.55 46.68
CA ALA A 18 -34.93 11.70 47.95
C ALA A 18 -33.81 10.65 48.23
N LYS A 19 -32.67 11.22 48.63
CA LYS A 19 -31.74 10.87 49.71
C LYS A 19 -30.73 9.77 49.49
N GLN A 20 -29.49 10.23 49.29
CA GLN A 20 -28.34 10.21 50.23
C GLN A 20 -27.95 8.82 50.76
N ALA A 21 -26.79 8.38 50.37
CA ALA A 21 -25.84 7.82 51.29
C ALA A 21 -24.41 7.97 50.77
N THR A 22 -23.63 8.64 51.52
CA THR A 22 -22.19 8.80 51.51
C THR A 22 -21.48 7.46 51.55
N GLY A 23 -20.44 7.33 50.78
CA GLY A 23 -19.50 6.24 50.83
C GLY A 23 -18.27 6.59 50.02
N CYS A 24 -17.31 7.29 50.62
CA CYS A 24 -15.95 7.37 50.17
C CYS A 24 -15.36 5.96 50.16
N ASP A 25 -14.88 5.52 49.01
CA ASP A 25 -13.73 4.61 49.01
C ASP A 25 -12.92 4.83 47.74
N THR A 26 -11.78 5.39 48.04
CA THR A 26 -10.60 5.52 47.21
C THR A 26 -10.09 4.13 46.87
N ALA A 27 -10.20 3.71 45.63
CA ALA A 27 -9.37 2.60 45.16
C ALA A 27 -9.24 2.63 43.64
N GLY A 28 -8.07 2.99 43.16
CA GLY A 28 -7.44 2.35 42.04
C GLY A 28 -8.08 2.60 40.68
N GLN A 29 -7.82 3.75 40.10
CA GLN A 29 -7.75 3.84 38.63
C GLN A 29 -6.66 2.88 38.16
N GLN A 30 -7.02 1.63 38.00
CA GLN A 30 -6.26 0.72 37.15
C GLN A 30 -6.57 1.13 35.72
N SER A 31 -5.74 2.03 35.21
CA SER A 31 -5.52 2.21 33.78
C SER A 31 -5.32 0.83 33.16
N HIS A 32 -6.39 0.28 32.61
CA HIS A 32 -6.29 -0.80 31.66
C HIS A 32 -5.52 -0.25 30.45
N LYS A 33 -4.19 -0.20 30.56
CA LYS A 33 -3.34 -0.30 29.39
C LYS A 33 -3.72 -1.63 28.74
N GLN A 34 -4.71 -1.57 27.87
CA GLN A 34 -4.85 -2.59 26.86
C GLN A 34 -3.49 -2.65 26.16
N LYS A 35 -2.68 -3.59 26.59
CA LYS A 35 -1.60 -4.12 25.80
C LYS A 35 -2.30 -4.65 24.55
N TYR A 36 -2.40 -3.79 23.54
CA TYR A 36 -2.59 -4.29 22.20
C TYR A 36 -1.42 -5.23 21.99
N SER A 37 -1.70 -6.49 22.18
CA SER A 37 -0.90 -7.57 21.71
C SER A 37 -0.69 -7.24 20.25
N THR A 38 0.45 -6.66 19.94
CA THR A 38 0.99 -6.71 18.59
C THR A 38 1.21 -8.19 18.34
N ALA A 39 0.12 -8.89 18.03
CA ALA A 39 0.22 -10.12 17.31
C ALA A 39 1.25 -9.81 16.25
N ARG A 40 2.42 -10.41 16.33
CA ARG A 40 3.42 -10.41 15.27
C ARG A 40 2.63 -10.66 14.01
N GLN A 41 2.26 -9.61 13.32
CA GLN A 41 1.80 -9.70 11.95
C GLN A 41 2.97 -10.42 11.28
N ARG A 42 2.80 -11.72 11.08
CA ARG A 42 3.65 -12.45 10.17
C ARG A 42 3.61 -11.58 8.94
N LYS A 43 4.74 -10.99 8.60
CA LYS A 43 4.84 -10.14 7.42
C LYS A 43 4.50 -11.06 6.26
N THR A 44 3.23 -11.17 5.93
CA THR A 44 2.80 -11.89 4.74
C THR A 44 3.58 -11.25 3.61
N SER A 45 4.43 -12.02 2.97
CA SER A 45 5.19 -11.53 1.84
C SER A 45 4.22 -11.05 0.77
N ILE A 46 4.53 -9.96 0.11
CA ILE A 46 3.73 -9.54 -1.05
C ILE A 46 3.67 -10.67 -2.07
N TYR A 47 4.74 -11.44 -2.20
CA TYR A 47 4.83 -12.59 -3.08
C TYR A 47 3.70 -13.61 -2.87
N ASP A 48 3.32 -13.90 -1.62
CA ASP A 48 2.28 -14.89 -1.29
C ASP A 48 0.87 -14.44 -1.72
N LEU A 49 0.67 -13.12 -1.85
CA LEU A 49 -0.59 -12.52 -2.26
C LEU A 49 -0.72 -12.38 -3.79
N LEU A 50 0.37 -12.61 -4.53
CA LEU A 50 0.36 -12.43 -5.98
C LEU A 50 -0.21 -13.66 -6.68
N PRO A 51 -1.07 -13.45 -7.68
CA PRO A 51 -1.54 -14.53 -8.53
C PRO A 51 -0.43 -15.06 -9.44
N VAL A 52 -0.66 -16.21 -10.04
CA VAL A 52 0.21 -16.83 -11.03
C VAL A 52 -0.29 -16.46 -12.42
N GLY A 53 0.64 -16.13 -13.33
CA GLY A 53 0.35 -15.78 -14.70
C GLY A 53 0.07 -14.28 -14.94
N ALA A 54 0.55 -13.75 -16.06
CA ALA A 54 0.40 -12.34 -16.43
C ALA A 54 -1.06 -11.94 -16.64
N GLU A 55 -1.90 -12.87 -17.08
CA GLU A 55 -3.33 -12.67 -17.32
C GLU A 55 -4.10 -12.35 -16.01
N ASN A 56 -3.58 -12.81 -14.88
CA ASN A 56 -4.16 -12.59 -13.56
C ASN A 56 -3.49 -11.45 -12.79
N ALA A 57 -2.61 -10.69 -13.42
CA ALA A 57 -1.82 -9.67 -12.77
C ALA A 57 -2.68 -8.69 -11.96
N VAL A 58 -2.26 -8.40 -10.74
CA VAL A 58 -2.95 -7.50 -9.81
C VAL A 58 -2.31 -6.12 -9.87
N SER A 59 -3.12 -5.11 -10.14
CA SER A 59 -2.65 -3.74 -10.19
C SER A 59 -2.12 -3.27 -8.83
N ARG A 60 -1.21 -2.31 -8.85
CA ARG A 60 -0.65 -1.71 -7.63
C ARG A 60 -1.74 -1.12 -6.72
N ARG A 61 -2.76 -0.53 -7.30
CA ARG A 61 -3.91 0.02 -6.56
C ARG A 61 -4.69 -1.08 -5.84
N GLN A 62 -4.94 -2.19 -6.50
CA GLN A 62 -5.61 -3.36 -5.90
C GLN A 62 -4.76 -3.96 -4.78
N LEU A 63 -3.45 -4.15 -4.99
CA LEU A 63 -2.54 -4.62 -3.95
C LEU A 63 -2.51 -3.70 -2.74
N SER A 64 -2.48 -2.39 -2.94
CA SER A 64 -2.55 -1.42 -1.86
C SER A 64 -3.87 -1.53 -1.08
N ALA A 65 -4.99 -1.72 -1.77
CA ALA A 65 -6.30 -1.90 -1.13
C ALA A 65 -6.37 -3.22 -0.33
N ILE A 66 -5.87 -4.32 -0.87
CA ILE A 66 -5.88 -5.64 -0.21
C ILE A 66 -4.96 -5.66 1.02
N THR A 67 -3.78 -5.04 0.91
CA THR A 67 -2.75 -5.10 1.95
C THR A 67 -2.86 -3.97 2.98
N GLY A 68 -3.60 -2.91 2.68
CA GLY A 68 -3.61 -1.67 3.46
C GLY A 68 -2.27 -0.91 3.44
N ILE A 69 -1.32 -1.32 2.58
CA ILE A 69 0.01 -0.72 2.50
C ILE A 69 -0.04 0.45 1.50
N PRO A 70 0.40 1.67 1.89
CA PRO A 70 0.51 2.79 0.96
C PRO A 70 1.40 2.47 -0.25
N ASP A 71 1.04 3.00 -1.42
CA ASP A 71 1.70 2.73 -2.70
C ASP A 71 3.24 2.86 -2.66
N ARG A 72 3.76 3.90 -2.01
CA ARG A 72 5.22 4.09 -1.88
C ARG A 72 5.89 2.96 -1.10
N GLN A 73 5.28 2.52 -0.01
CA GLN A 73 5.81 1.43 0.81
C GLN A 73 5.67 0.09 0.10
N LEU A 74 4.58 -0.10 -0.64
CA LEU A 74 4.35 -1.30 -1.45
C LEU A 74 5.45 -1.48 -2.50
N ARG A 75 5.80 -0.41 -3.23
CA ARG A 75 6.92 -0.44 -4.21
C ARG A 75 8.24 -0.80 -3.56
N ARG A 76 8.52 -0.23 -2.40
CA ARG A 76 9.74 -0.54 -1.65
C ARG A 76 9.79 -2.02 -1.24
N ARG A 77 8.70 -2.55 -0.70
CA ARG A 77 8.61 -3.96 -0.33
C ARG A 77 8.79 -4.89 -1.52
N ILE A 78 8.13 -4.61 -2.64
CA ILE A 78 8.32 -5.39 -3.88
C ILE A 78 9.79 -5.35 -4.32
N ALA A 79 10.45 -4.21 -4.23
CA ALA A 79 11.87 -4.11 -4.57
C ALA A 79 12.76 -4.91 -3.60
N GLU A 80 12.45 -4.92 -2.31
CA GLU A 80 13.13 -5.73 -1.29
C GLU A 80 12.91 -7.23 -1.53
N ASP A 81 11.68 -7.64 -1.79
CA ASP A 81 11.33 -9.03 -2.10
C ASP A 81 12.06 -9.54 -3.36
N ARG A 82 12.13 -8.71 -4.42
CA ARG A 82 12.91 -9.02 -5.63
C ARG A 82 14.39 -9.18 -5.36
N LYS A 83 14.98 -8.31 -4.53
CA LYS A 83 16.38 -8.42 -4.11
C LYS A 83 16.65 -9.68 -3.29
N ALA A 84 15.67 -10.14 -2.54
CA ALA A 84 15.71 -11.40 -1.80
C ALA A 84 15.53 -12.64 -2.69
N GLY A 85 15.38 -12.47 -4.01
CA GLY A 85 15.25 -13.55 -4.98
C GLY A 85 13.82 -14.00 -5.25
N LEU A 86 12.80 -13.32 -4.71
CA LEU A 86 11.42 -13.64 -5.01
C LEU A 86 11.03 -13.15 -6.41
N LEU A 87 10.51 -14.06 -7.22
CA LEU A 87 10.19 -13.79 -8.63
C LEU A 87 8.85 -13.04 -8.74
N ILE A 88 8.87 -11.74 -8.45
CA ILE A 88 7.74 -10.84 -8.65
C ILE A 88 7.90 -10.14 -10.00
N LEU A 89 7.09 -10.54 -10.96
CA LEU A 89 7.06 -9.96 -12.29
C LEU A 89 6.09 -8.78 -12.35
N SER A 90 6.22 -7.96 -13.38
CA SER A 90 5.29 -6.86 -13.65
C SER A 90 4.98 -6.77 -15.13
N SER A 91 3.70 -6.51 -15.43
CA SER A 91 3.22 -6.19 -16.77
C SER A 91 2.82 -4.72 -16.84
N THR A 92 3.14 -4.08 -17.96
CA THR A 92 2.76 -2.69 -18.27
C THR A 92 1.60 -2.64 -19.24
N ALA A 93 0.90 -3.76 -19.47
CA ALA A 93 -0.26 -3.78 -20.35
C ALA A 93 -1.32 -2.77 -19.88
N GLU A 94 -1.96 -2.09 -20.82
CA GLU A 94 -3.02 -1.11 -20.55
C GLU A 94 -4.21 -1.76 -19.83
N VAL A 95 -4.53 -3.00 -20.21
CA VAL A 95 -5.55 -3.84 -19.58
C VAL A 95 -4.86 -5.01 -18.90
N GLY A 96 -5.08 -5.21 -17.61
CA GLY A 96 -4.49 -6.31 -16.85
C GLY A 96 -3.02 -6.09 -16.44
N GLY A 97 -2.50 -4.86 -16.53
CA GLY A 97 -1.17 -4.53 -16.03
C GLY A 97 -1.07 -4.60 -14.51
N GLY A 98 0.03 -5.13 -13.99
CA GLY A 98 0.23 -5.25 -12.55
C GLY A 98 1.35 -6.21 -12.19
N TYR A 99 1.29 -6.73 -10.96
CA TYR A 99 2.26 -7.67 -10.41
C TYR A 99 1.70 -9.08 -10.39
N PHE A 100 2.56 -10.06 -10.65
CA PHE A 100 2.21 -11.48 -10.68
C PHE A 100 3.43 -12.36 -10.45
N ARG A 101 3.21 -13.64 -10.19
CA ARG A 101 4.25 -14.67 -10.16
C ARG A 101 4.31 -15.37 -11.52
N PRO A 102 5.49 -15.77 -12.00
CA PRO A 102 5.57 -16.48 -13.27
C PRO A 102 4.80 -17.80 -13.21
N ALA A 103 4.03 -18.09 -14.27
CA ALA A 103 3.36 -19.36 -14.43
C ALA A 103 4.34 -20.42 -14.95
N ASP A 104 5.26 -20.01 -15.81
CA ASP A 104 6.23 -20.89 -16.44
C ASP A 104 7.57 -20.20 -16.73
N THR A 105 8.53 -21.00 -17.19
CA THR A 105 9.86 -20.50 -17.56
C THR A 105 9.83 -19.57 -18.78
N GLN A 106 8.87 -19.76 -19.69
CA GLN A 106 8.78 -18.93 -20.89
C GLN A 106 8.30 -17.52 -20.53
N GLU A 107 7.35 -17.40 -19.62
CA GLU A 107 6.91 -16.10 -19.11
C GLU A 107 8.06 -15.36 -18.40
N LEU A 108 8.82 -16.09 -17.58
CA LEU A 108 10.02 -15.52 -16.94
C LEU A 108 11.06 -15.05 -17.97
N ARG A 109 11.32 -15.83 -19.02
CA ARG A 109 12.25 -15.43 -20.11
C ARG A 109 11.80 -14.15 -20.82
N ARG A 110 10.50 -14.04 -21.14
CA ARG A 110 9.95 -12.84 -21.77
C ARG A 110 10.12 -11.62 -20.88
N TRP A 111 9.84 -11.77 -19.60
CA TRP A 111 10.00 -10.70 -18.64
C TRP A 111 11.47 -10.27 -18.50
N VAL A 112 12.40 -11.21 -18.39
CA VAL A 112 13.85 -10.92 -18.34
C VAL A 112 14.30 -10.19 -19.60
N ALA A 113 13.88 -10.63 -20.79
CA ALA A 113 14.21 -9.96 -22.05
C ALA A 113 13.70 -8.52 -22.08
N MET A 114 12.46 -8.29 -21.66
CA MET A 114 11.85 -6.96 -21.58
C MET A 114 12.62 -6.06 -20.59
N MET A 115 12.96 -6.55 -19.40
CA MET A 115 13.70 -5.79 -18.40
C MET A 115 15.12 -5.48 -18.85
N THR A 116 15.77 -6.42 -19.55
CA THR A 116 17.10 -6.21 -20.12
C THR A 116 17.08 -5.12 -21.20
N ALA A 117 16.09 -5.14 -22.10
CA ALA A 117 15.92 -4.10 -23.11
C ALA A 117 15.69 -2.72 -22.48
N HIS A 118 14.84 -2.64 -21.47
CA HIS A 118 14.60 -1.40 -20.72
C HIS A 118 15.88 -0.87 -20.03
N THR A 119 16.62 -1.75 -19.39
CA THR A 119 17.89 -1.39 -18.72
C THR A 119 18.93 -0.90 -19.72
N ASN A 120 19.07 -1.58 -20.86
CA ASN A 120 20.00 -1.18 -21.90
C ASN A 120 19.65 0.19 -22.50
N ALA A 121 18.38 0.49 -22.71
CA ALA A 121 17.93 1.80 -23.16
C ALA A 121 18.31 2.90 -22.13
N THR A 122 18.12 2.64 -20.85
CA THR A 122 18.51 3.57 -19.78
C THR A 122 20.02 3.77 -19.73
N LEU A 123 20.82 2.70 -19.88
CA LEU A 123 22.28 2.77 -19.92
C LEU A 123 22.78 3.58 -21.11
N ALA A 124 22.13 3.49 -22.27
CA ALA A 124 22.46 4.30 -23.44
C ALA A 124 22.31 5.80 -23.16
N VAL A 125 21.23 6.19 -22.49
CA VAL A 125 21.01 7.59 -22.06
C VAL A 125 22.09 8.07 -21.09
N ILE A 126 22.46 7.22 -20.12
CA ILE A 126 23.51 7.54 -19.15
C ILE A 126 24.87 7.74 -19.86
N ARG A 127 25.21 6.87 -20.82
CA ARG A 127 26.46 7.01 -21.60
C ARG A 127 26.49 8.31 -22.39
N ALA A 128 25.42 8.64 -23.10
CA ALA A 128 25.34 9.89 -23.82
C ALA A 128 25.50 11.12 -22.91
N ALA A 129 24.91 11.08 -21.71
CA ALA A 129 25.07 12.16 -20.72
C ALA A 129 26.52 12.25 -20.19
N GLN A 130 27.19 11.12 -19.98
CA GLN A 130 28.58 11.06 -19.54
C GLN A 130 29.53 11.60 -20.61
N GLU A 131 29.30 11.28 -21.90
CA GLU A 131 30.06 11.81 -23.03
C GLU A 131 29.90 13.32 -23.15
N ALA A 132 28.68 13.84 -23.00
CA ALA A 132 28.41 15.28 -23.01
C ALA A 132 29.11 16.00 -21.83
N LEU A 133 29.13 15.40 -20.64
CA LEU A 133 29.80 15.93 -19.48
C LEU A 133 31.32 15.98 -19.69
N ALA A 134 31.90 14.90 -20.17
CA ALA A 134 33.34 14.83 -20.47
C ALA A 134 33.78 15.86 -21.52
N ALA A 135 32.95 16.08 -22.56
CA ALA A 135 33.21 17.12 -23.55
C ALA A 135 33.20 18.54 -22.97
N ALA A 136 32.26 18.79 -22.05
CA ALA A 136 32.14 20.08 -21.37
C ALA A 136 33.33 20.36 -20.42
N GLU A 137 33.82 19.33 -19.72
CA GLU A 137 34.96 19.42 -18.80
C GLU A 137 36.29 19.47 -19.52
N GLY A 138 36.42 18.80 -20.68
CA GLY A 138 37.64 18.80 -21.51
C GLY A 138 37.85 20.05 -22.33
N GLY A 139 36.81 20.86 -22.58
CA GLY A 139 36.90 22.09 -23.37
C GLY A 139 37.40 23.34 -22.62
N GLY A 140 37.72 23.22 -21.33
CA GLY A 140 38.06 24.35 -20.47
C GLY A 140 39.55 24.68 -20.34
N ASN A 141 40.46 24.09 -21.14
CA ASN A 141 41.91 24.29 -20.95
C ASN A 141 42.63 24.86 -22.19
N ASP A 142 42.01 25.83 -22.85
CA ASP A 142 42.72 26.66 -23.86
C ASP A 142 42.48 28.15 -23.51
N GLY A 143 43.35 28.68 -22.67
CA GLY A 143 43.39 30.10 -22.35
C GLY A 143 44.67 30.45 -21.63
#